data_1a70dd24c2edbdb3278f62b4723f917b
#
_entry.id   1a70dd24c2edbdb3278f62b4723f917b
#
_cell.length_a   1.000
_cell.length_b   1.000
_cell.length_c   1.000
_cell.angle_alpha   90.00
_cell.angle_beta   90.00
_cell.angle_gamma   90.00
#
_symmetry.space_group_name_H-M   'P 1'
#
loop_
_entity.id
_entity.type
_entity.pdbx_description
1 polymer ?
#
loop_
_entity_poly.entity_id
_entity_poly.type
_entity_poly.pdbx_seq_one_letter_code
_entity_poly.pdbx_strand_id
1 'polypeptide(L)'
;MTAVVTAAIALLASTGAWSLTLATGSHGHSDIAIVLMATSLWVATVTSLTGMLVARSRWARRLGLAVTVGHAAIALIVALDPLWWVAAILSVVAAISVAGPWLNGFIRSLPAAAGPPPRAILVPLMLVATPFLIGLADADGVMAAVVGGGALVAAFWFIRTLPLALTVVRVGWPVLAIAGAWFMGLPAGFVAAAMAVVVSGLGWDSSITRAVVPLIERGSLVPIPPELTPRDVLDAANLDERGRRR
;
A
#
# COMPACT_ATOMS: atom_id res chain seq x y z
N MET A 1 -3.75 24.73 -3.43
CA MET A 1 -3.20 23.92 -4.51
C MET A 1 -1.68 23.77 -4.42
N THR A 2 -0.92 24.83 -4.20
CA THR A 2 0.55 24.81 -4.06
C THR A 2 1.07 23.80 -3.04
N ALA A 3 0.50 23.73 -1.84
CA ALA A 3 0.94 22.80 -0.79
C ALA A 3 0.81 21.31 -1.18
N VAL A 4 -0.22 20.96 -1.96
CA VAL A 4 -0.44 19.59 -2.43
C VAL A 4 0.59 19.21 -3.49
N VAL A 5 0.87 20.14 -4.40
CA VAL A 5 1.91 19.98 -5.42
C VAL A 5 3.28 19.86 -4.78
N THR A 6 3.59 20.70 -3.78
CA THR A 6 4.85 20.61 -3.03
C THR A 6 5.01 19.26 -2.33
N ALA A 7 3.97 18.78 -1.66
CA ALA A 7 4.01 17.46 -1.01
C ALA A 7 4.20 16.32 -2.02
N ALA A 8 3.55 16.41 -3.19
CA ALA A 8 3.71 15.42 -4.25
C ALA A 8 5.13 15.40 -4.82
N ILE A 9 5.69 16.59 -5.12
CA ILE A 9 7.06 16.71 -5.61
C ILE A 9 8.05 16.21 -4.57
N ALA A 10 7.87 16.55 -3.30
CA ALA A 10 8.76 16.11 -2.23
C ALA A 10 8.74 14.58 -2.06
N LEU A 11 7.55 13.93 -2.14
CA LEU A 11 7.43 12.48 -2.12
C LEU A 11 8.14 11.81 -3.31
N LEU A 12 7.94 12.32 -4.52
CA LEU A 12 8.58 11.80 -5.71
C LEU A 12 10.09 11.99 -5.67
N ALA A 13 10.57 13.15 -5.22
CA ALA A 13 11.98 13.45 -5.08
C ALA A 13 12.66 12.53 -4.03
N SER A 14 12.00 12.31 -2.89
CA SER A 14 12.47 11.38 -1.86
C SER A 14 12.59 9.96 -2.42
N THR A 15 11.54 9.45 -3.08
CA THR A 15 11.55 8.09 -3.65
C THR A 15 12.58 7.94 -4.77
N GLY A 16 12.73 8.97 -5.62
CA GLY A 16 13.75 9.01 -6.67
C GLY A 16 15.17 8.99 -6.10
N ALA A 17 15.43 9.78 -5.06
CA ALA A 17 16.73 9.79 -4.38
C ALA A 17 17.05 8.41 -3.77
N TRP A 18 16.08 7.77 -3.11
CA TRP A 18 16.24 6.41 -2.59
C TRP A 18 16.50 5.37 -3.68
N SER A 19 15.77 5.45 -4.80
CA SER A 19 16.00 4.55 -5.93
C SER A 19 17.40 4.73 -6.52
N LEU A 20 17.88 5.99 -6.58
CA LEU A 20 19.22 6.29 -7.04
C LEU A 20 20.29 5.76 -6.08
N THR A 21 20.11 5.97 -4.77
CA THR A 21 21.06 5.44 -3.78
C THR A 21 21.12 3.92 -3.78
N LEU A 22 19.99 3.23 -3.96
CA LEU A 22 19.95 1.78 -4.11
C LEU A 22 20.67 1.32 -5.39
N ALA A 23 20.50 2.04 -6.49
CA ALA A 23 21.10 1.67 -7.78
C ALA A 23 22.62 1.97 -7.86
N THR A 24 23.09 3.03 -7.18
CA THR A 24 24.50 3.46 -7.25
C THR A 24 25.34 2.98 -6.08
N GLY A 25 24.70 2.60 -4.97
CA GLY A 25 25.39 2.11 -3.78
C GLY A 25 25.92 0.69 -4.00
N SER A 26 27.21 0.49 -3.82
CA SER A 26 27.86 -0.83 -3.83
C SER A 26 27.59 -1.59 -2.50
N HIS A 27 26.33 -1.76 -2.14
CA HIS A 27 25.96 -2.29 -0.82
C HIS A 27 25.94 -3.83 -0.75
N GLY A 28 26.47 -4.51 -1.77
CA GLY A 28 26.51 -5.97 -1.81
C GLY A 28 25.16 -6.64 -2.11
N HIS A 29 24.11 -5.84 -2.35
CA HIS A 29 22.79 -6.39 -2.72
C HIS A 29 22.76 -6.86 -4.16
N SER A 30 22.05 -7.95 -4.41
CA SER A 30 21.80 -8.45 -5.76
C SER A 30 20.91 -7.46 -6.55
N ASP A 31 21.03 -7.47 -7.89
CA ASP A 31 20.21 -6.64 -8.78
C ASP A 31 18.73 -6.87 -8.54
N ILE A 32 18.32 -8.10 -8.25
CA ILE A 32 16.94 -8.47 -7.94
C ILE A 32 16.48 -7.82 -6.63
N ALA A 33 17.31 -7.84 -5.60
CA ALA A 33 17.02 -7.19 -4.32
C ALA A 33 16.80 -5.68 -4.51
N ILE A 34 17.66 -5.02 -5.28
CA ILE A 34 17.55 -3.60 -5.60
C ILE A 34 16.24 -3.30 -6.34
N VAL A 35 15.91 -4.09 -7.36
CA VAL A 35 14.66 -3.93 -8.13
C VAL A 35 13.44 -4.12 -7.24
N LEU A 36 13.43 -5.12 -6.37
CA LEU A 36 12.33 -5.37 -5.44
C LEU A 36 12.13 -4.20 -4.47
N MET A 37 13.21 -3.70 -3.87
CA MET A 37 13.14 -2.55 -2.97
C MET A 37 12.64 -1.30 -3.70
N ALA A 38 13.23 -0.95 -4.83
CA ALA A 38 12.84 0.22 -5.61
C ALA A 38 11.38 0.13 -6.07
N THR A 39 10.94 -1.01 -6.60
CA THR A 39 9.56 -1.21 -7.05
C THR A 39 8.57 -1.05 -5.90
N SER A 40 8.86 -1.63 -4.73
CA SER A 40 8.03 -1.49 -3.54
C SER A 40 7.87 -0.03 -3.12
N LEU A 41 8.97 0.73 -3.09
CA LEU A 41 8.97 2.16 -2.76
C LEU A 41 8.12 2.98 -3.75
N TRP A 42 8.27 2.73 -5.04
CA TRP A 42 7.50 3.40 -6.07
C TRP A 42 6.00 3.06 -5.99
N VAL A 43 5.64 1.80 -5.78
CA VAL A 43 4.24 1.39 -5.61
C VAL A 43 3.63 2.05 -4.38
N ALA A 44 4.33 2.08 -3.24
CA ALA A 44 3.85 2.75 -2.04
C ALA A 44 3.67 4.27 -2.25
N THR A 45 4.63 4.92 -2.92
CA THR A 45 4.58 6.36 -3.23
C THR A 45 3.44 6.69 -4.19
N VAL A 46 3.31 5.97 -5.29
CA VAL A 46 2.23 6.19 -6.28
C VAL A 46 0.87 5.93 -5.63
N THR A 47 0.74 4.88 -4.81
CA THR A 47 -0.50 4.58 -4.08
C THR A 47 -0.85 5.72 -3.11
N SER A 48 0.14 6.22 -2.36
CA SER A 48 -0.04 7.36 -1.46
C SER A 48 -0.47 8.63 -2.23
N LEU A 49 0.23 8.96 -3.31
CA LEU A 49 -0.08 10.13 -4.14
C LEU A 49 -1.46 10.04 -4.76
N THR A 50 -1.80 8.93 -5.38
CA THR A 50 -3.12 8.71 -5.98
C THR A 50 -4.21 8.80 -4.92
N GLY A 51 -4.03 8.16 -3.77
CA GLY A 51 -4.97 8.22 -2.67
C GLY A 51 -5.11 9.62 -2.06
N MET A 52 -4.05 10.43 -2.03
CA MET A 52 -4.12 11.83 -1.56
C MET A 52 -4.73 12.76 -2.60
N LEU A 53 -4.32 12.66 -3.87
CA LEU A 53 -4.71 13.60 -4.91
C LEU A 53 -6.11 13.32 -5.45
N VAL A 54 -6.43 12.05 -5.70
CA VAL A 54 -7.71 11.64 -6.31
C VAL A 54 -8.76 11.38 -5.24
N ALA A 55 -8.45 10.51 -4.27
CA ALA A 55 -9.40 10.10 -3.24
C ALA A 55 -9.43 11.03 -2.02
N ARG A 56 -8.52 12.01 -1.92
CA ARG A 56 -8.36 12.93 -0.77
C ARG A 56 -8.40 12.21 0.58
N SER A 57 -7.78 11.03 0.62
CA SER A 57 -7.93 10.09 1.71
C SER A 57 -6.89 10.31 2.81
N ARG A 58 -7.35 10.27 4.06
CA ARG A 58 -6.47 10.38 5.25
C ARG A 58 -5.53 9.18 5.38
N TRP A 59 -5.95 7.98 4.95
CA TRP A 59 -5.10 6.80 5.01
C TRP A 59 -3.92 6.90 4.05
N ALA A 60 -4.14 7.44 2.85
CA ALA A 60 -3.09 7.63 1.86
C ALA A 60 -2.03 8.63 2.34
N ARG A 61 -2.45 9.68 3.06
CA ARG A 61 -1.54 10.59 3.76
C ARG A 61 -0.71 9.87 4.82
N ARG A 62 -1.33 8.99 5.62
CA ARG A 62 -0.63 8.19 6.62
C ARG A 62 0.37 7.23 5.98
N LEU A 63 0.01 6.62 4.85
CA LEU A 63 0.92 5.79 4.06
C LEU A 63 2.13 6.58 3.57
N GLY A 64 1.93 7.75 2.95
CA GLY A 64 3.02 8.61 2.52
C GLY A 64 3.93 9.04 3.67
N LEU A 65 3.34 9.34 4.83
CA LEU A 65 4.11 9.67 6.03
C LEU A 65 4.91 8.46 6.53
N ALA A 66 4.30 7.27 6.58
CA ALA A 66 4.99 6.04 6.99
C ALA A 66 6.17 5.70 6.07
N VAL A 67 5.99 5.85 4.75
CA VAL A 67 7.05 5.65 3.76
C VAL A 67 8.20 6.62 4.00
N THR A 68 7.92 7.92 4.10
CA THR A 68 8.98 8.94 4.25
C THR A 68 9.69 8.88 5.60
N VAL A 69 8.97 8.60 6.68
CA VAL A 69 9.57 8.38 8.01
C VAL A 69 10.41 7.11 8.03
N GLY A 70 9.92 6.04 7.41
CA GLY A 70 10.69 4.81 7.25
C GLY A 70 11.99 5.03 6.49
N HIS A 71 11.94 5.78 5.38
CA HIS A 71 13.13 6.17 4.62
C HIS A 71 14.13 6.97 5.47
N ALA A 72 13.63 7.98 6.20
CA ALA A 72 14.50 8.79 7.07
C ALA A 72 15.14 7.94 8.17
N ALA A 73 14.38 7.01 8.77
CA ALA A 73 14.89 6.12 9.81
C ALA A 73 15.98 5.17 9.28
N ILE A 74 15.76 4.55 8.10
CA ILE A 74 16.74 3.68 7.46
C ILE A 74 18.01 4.47 7.14
N ALA A 75 17.87 5.68 6.59
CA ALA A 75 19.01 6.51 6.28
C ALA A 75 19.86 6.86 7.51
N LEU A 76 19.23 7.11 8.66
CA LEU A 76 19.95 7.39 9.91
C LEU A 76 20.72 6.18 10.45
N ILE A 77 20.22 4.96 10.17
CA ILE A 77 20.86 3.72 10.63
C ILE A 77 22.01 3.30 9.71
N VAL A 78 21.90 3.54 8.40
CA VAL A 78 22.81 3.01 7.38
C VAL A 78 23.68 4.10 6.75
N ALA A 79 23.61 5.35 7.23
CA ALA A 79 24.25 6.53 6.64
C ALA A 79 25.77 6.41 6.52
N LEU A 80 26.24 5.94 5.37
CA LEU A 80 27.67 5.77 5.06
C LEU A 80 28.15 6.69 3.92
N ASP A 81 27.25 7.12 3.01
CA ASP A 81 27.58 7.87 1.80
C ASP A 81 26.87 9.23 1.71
N PRO A 82 27.44 10.25 1.04
CA PRO A 82 26.79 11.56 0.85
C PRO A 82 25.40 11.46 0.20
N LEU A 83 25.17 10.53 -0.73
CA LEU A 83 23.88 10.33 -1.38
C LEU A 83 22.80 9.87 -0.40
N TRP A 84 23.16 9.11 0.62
CA TRP A 84 22.26 8.70 1.69
C TRP A 84 21.76 9.91 2.48
N TRP A 85 22.63 10.85 2.77
CA TRP A 85 22.24 12.09 3.46
C TRP A 85 21.29 12.93 2.62
N VAL A 86 21.50 13.01 1.30
CA VAL A 86 20.57 13.69 0.40
C VAL A 86 19.19 12.99 0.42
N ALA A 87 19.16 11.67 0.32
CA ALA A 87 17.92 10.90 0.40
C ALA A 87 17.22 11.06 1.78
N ALA A 88 17.99 11.09 2.88
CA ALA A 88 17.48 11.33 4.23
C ALA A 88 16.84 12.73 4.35
N ILE A 89 17.54 13.75 3.91
CA ILE A 89 17.05 15.15 3.96
C ILE A 89 15.76 15.28 3.13
N LEU A 90 15.74 14.75 1.91
CA LEU A 90 14.56 14.77 1.07
C LEU A 90 13.39 14.01 1.70
N SER A 91 13.67 12.91 2.41
CA SER A 91 12.65 12.15 3.13
C SER A 91 12.07 12.93 4.30
N VAL A 92 12.89 13.64 5.05
CA VAL A 92 12.45 14.54 6.14
C VAL A 92 11.60 15.70 5.58
N VAL A 93 12.05 16.32 4.50
CA VAL A 93 11.29 17.38 3.82
C VAL A 93 9.95 16.85 3.32
N ALA A 94 9.93 15.67 2.73
CA ALA A 94 8.70 15.00 2.29
C ALA A 94 7.77 14.69 3.48
N ALA A 95 8.31 14.16 4.58
CA ALA A 95 7.55 13.87 5.80
C ALA A 95 6.90 15.14 6.37
N ILE A 96 7.66 16.23 6.48
CA ILE A 96 7.14 17.54 6.93
C ILE A 96 6.06 18.05 5.98
N SER A 97 6.28 17.94 4.67
CA SER A 97 5.34 18.39 3.64
C SER A 97 4.03 17.62 3.71
N VAL A 98 4.09 16.30 3.92
CA VAL A 98 2.91 15.42 4.04
C VAL A 98 2.24 15.58 5.40
N ALA A 99 3.00 15.72 6.49
CA ALA A 99 2.45 15.90 7.84
C ALA A 99 1.82 17.28 8.07
N GLY A 100 2.20 18.27 7.29
CA GLY A 100 1.86 19.67 7.53
C GLY A 100 0.36 19.96 7.58
N PRO A 101 -0.06 20.94 8.41
CA PRO A 101 -1.47 21.30 8.59
C PRO A 101 -2.12 21.85 7.31
N TRP A 102 -1.30 22.37 6.37
CA TRP A 102 -1.77 22.92 5.09
C TRP A 102 -2.49 21.91 4.19
N LEU A 103 -2.24 20.60 4.34
CA LEU A 103 -2.98 19.56 3.64
C LEU A 103 -4.35 19.27 4.27
N ASN A 104 -4.61 19.69 5.50
CA ASN A 104 -5.86 19.38 6.20
C ASN A 104 -7.08 19.96 5.48
N GLY A 105 -6.99 21.20 4.96
CA GLY A 105 -8.06 21.84 4.21
C GLY A 105 -8.41 21.06 2.93
N PHE A 106 -7.39 20.59 2.21
CA PHE A 106 -7.58 19.81 0.99
C PHE A 106 -8.20 18.43 1.26
N ILE A 107 -7.73 17.73 2.29
CA ILE A 107 -8.21 16.39 2.64
C ILE A 107 -9.60 16.44 3.29
N ARG A 108 -9.93 17.52 4.04
CA ARG A 108 -11.22 17.69 4.72
C ARG A 108 -12.32 18.25 3.82
N SER A 109 -12.00 18.72 2.63
CA SER A 109 -12.96 19.35 1.73
C SER A 109 -14.00 18.41 1.13
N LEU A 110 -13.84 17.09 1.30
CA LEU A 110 -14.87 16.12 0.94
C LEU A 110 -15.49 15.48 2.21
N PRO A 111 -16.80 15.18 2.17
CA PRO A 111 -17.41 14.35 3.22
C PRO A 111 -16.59 13.07 3.35
N ALA A 112 -16.32 12.68 4.61
CA ALA A 112 -15.63 11.44 4.88
C ALA A 112 -16.51 10.29 4.37
N ALA A 113 -16.25 9.81 3.16
CA ALA A 113 -16.76 8.51 2.77
C ALA A 113 -16.29 7.52 3.83
N ALA A 114 -17.17 6.63 4.27
CA ALA A 114 -16.83 5.57 5.20
C ALA A 114 -15.69 4.77 4.55
N GLY A 115 -14.46 5.11 4.93
CA GLY A 115 -13.26 4.45 4.42
C GLY A 115 -13.22 3.00 4.93
N PRO A 116 -12.45 2.15 4.28
CA PRO A 116 -12.25 0.78 4.76
C PRO A 116 -11.74 0.83 6.22
N PRO A 117 -12.10 -0.16 7.05
CA PRO A 117 -11.63 -0.21 8.42
C PRO A 117 -10.10 -0.19 8.45
N PRO A 118 -9.46 0.44 9.45
CA PRO A 118 -8.01 0.59 9.51
C PRO A 118 -7.25 -0.74 9.33
N ARG A 119 -7.80 -1.84 9.81
CA ARG A 119 -7.20 -3.18 9.67
C ARG A 119 -7.18 -3.68 8.23
N ALA A 120 -8.18 -3.34 7.41
CA ALA A 120 -8.19 -3.70 5.99
C ALA A 120 -7.07 -3.01 5.19
N ILE A 121 -6.58 -1.86 5.66
CA ILE A 121 -5.45 -1.15 5.06
C ILE A 121 -4.12 -1.85 5.37
N LEU A 122 -4.03 -2.57 6.49
CA LEU A 122 -2.81 -3.28 6.85
C LEU A 122 -2.46 -4.40 5.86
N VAL A 123 -3.44 -5.08 5.29
CA VAL A 123 -3.21 -6.16 4.32
C VAL A 123 -2.42 -5.67 3.10
N PRO A 124 -2.90 -4.69 2.32
CA PRO A 124 -2.14 -4.21 1.17
C PRO A 124 -0.84 -3.52 1.59
N LEU A 125 -0.78 -2.90 2.78
CA LEU A 125 0.45 -2.31 3.28
C LEU A 125 1.53 -3.38 3.52
N MET A 126 1.19 -4.49 4.17
CA MET A 126 2.11 -5.60 4.39
C MET A 126 2.53 -6.26 3.07
N LEU A 127 1.59 -6.45 2.14
CA LEU A 127 1.90 -6.98 0.82
C LEU A 127 2.85 -6.08 0.03
N VAL A 128 2.65 -4.76 0.06
CA VAL A 128 3.56 -3.80 -0.61
C VAL A 128 4.92 -3.71 0.10
N ALA A 129 4.97 -3.86 1.41
CA ALA A 129 6.22 -3.89 2.16
C ALA A 129 7.03 -5.18 1.94
N THR A 130 6.40 -6.28 1.56
CA THR A 130 7.06 -7.58 1.41
C THR A 130 8.23 -7.56 0.43
N PRO A 131 8.12 -7.09 -0.82
CA PRO A 131 9.25 -7.08 -1.74
C PRO A 131 10.39 -6.18 -1.24
N PHE A 132 10.09 -5.10 -0.51
CA PHE A 132 11.13 -4.30 0.12
C PHE A 132 11.89 -5.08 1.19
N LEU A 133 11.19 -5.78 2.06
CA LEU A 133 11.81 -6.55 3.15
C LEU A 133 12.59 -7.76 2.63
N ILE A 134 12.08 -8.42 1.58
CA ILE A 134 12.78 -9.52 0.90
C ILE A 134 14.07 -8.99 0.25
N GLY A 135 14.01 -7.84 -0.42
CA GLY A 135 15.18 -7.20 -1.00
C GLY A 135 16.21 -6.75 0.05
N LEU A 136 15.72 -6.18 1.17
CA LEU A 136 16.58 -5.78 2.29
C LEU A 136 17.31 -6.99 2.92
N ALA A 137 16.69 -8.16 2.88
CA ALA A 137 17.27 -9.44 3.31
C ALA A 137 18.21 -10.06 2.24
N ASP A 138 18.59 -9.28 1.22
CA ASP A 138 19.48 -9.66 0.12
C ASP A 138 19.02 -10.92 -0.62
N ALA A 139 17.73 -10.97 -0.93
CA ALA A 139 17.15 -12.06 -1.71
C ALA A 139 17.73 -12.10 -3.12
N ASP A 140 18.20 -13.27 -3.52
CA ASP A 140 18.68 -13.54 -4.86
C ASP A 140 17.78 -14.53 -5.60
N GLY A 141 17.88 -14.53 -6.93
CA GLY A 141 17.22 -15.49 -7.78
C GLY A 141 15.79 -15.15 -8.17
N VAL A 142 15.27 -15.91 -9.14
CA VAL A 142 13.96 -15.70 -9.77
C VAL A 142 12.82 -15.85 -8.76
N MET A 143 12.98 -16.69 -7.74
CA MET A 143 11.92 -16.92 -6.74
C MET A 143 11.67 -15.69 -5.87
N ALA A 144 12.69 -14.88 -5.56
CA ALA A 144 12.51 -13.61 -4.88
C ALA A 144 11.63 -12.65 -5.71
N ALA A 145 11.89 -12.56 -7.01
CA ALA A 145 11.08 -11.75 -7.93
C ALA A 145 9.62 -12.27 -8.04
N VAL A 146 9.44 -13.59 -8.10
CA VAL A 146 8.11 -14.23 -8.16
C VAL A 146 7.30 -13.97 -6.89
N VAL A 147 7.90 -14.16 -5.72
CA VAL A 147 7.23 -13.93 -4.41
C VAL A 147 6.95 -12.45 -4.20
N GLY A 148 7.94 -11.58 -4.44
CA GLY A 148 7.79 -10.14 -4.30
C GLY A 148 6.81 -9.55 -5.31
N GLY A 149 6.90 -9.92 -6.57
CA GLY A 149 5.95 -9.53 -7.61
C GLY A 149 4.54 -10.05 -7.33
N GLY A 150 4.43 -11.29 -6.88
CA GLY A 150 3.17 -11.89 -6.44
C GLY A 150 2.52 -11.13 -5.29
N ALA A 151 3.30 -10.60 -4.35
CA ALA A 151 2.81 -9.75 -3.27
C ALA A 151 2.18 -8.45 -3.81
N LEU A 152 2.84 -7.79 -4.77
CA LEU A 152 2.32 -6.57 -5.40
C LEU A 152 1.03 -6.83 -6.19
N VAL A 153 0.97 -7.93 -6.91
CA VAL A 153 -0.24 -8.37 -7.63
C VAL A 153 -1.37 -8.65 -6.65
N ALA A 154 -1.09 -9.37 -5.55
CA ALA A 154 -2.07 -9.64 -4.50
C ALA A 154 -2.57 -8.35 -3.83
N ALA A 155 -1.69 -7.39 -3.57
CA ALA A 155 -2.04 -6.07 -3.04
C ALA A 155 -2.98 -5.31 -3.98
N PHE A 156 -2.63 -5.25 -5.27
CA PHE A 156 -3.45 -4.63 -6.30
C PHE A 156 -4.83 -5.29 -6.39
N TRP A 157 -4.86 -6.62 -6.41
CA TRP A 157 -6.10 -7.41 -6.47
C TRP A 157 -7.01 -7.13 -5.27
N PHE A 158 -6.41 -7.05 -4.08
CA PHE A 158 -7.13 -6.74 -2.86
C PHE A 158 -7.67 -5.30 -2.83
N ILE A 159 -6.86 -4.31 -3.22
CA ILE A 159 -7.25 -2.89 -3.25
C ILE A 159 -8.40 -2.67 -4.25
N ARG A 160 -8.37 -3.38 -5.38
CA ARG A 160 -9.42 -3.30 -6.41
C ARG A 160 -10.65 -4.13 -6.07
N THR A 161 -10.64 -4.83 -4.94
CA THR A 161 -11.74 -5.72 -4.52
C THR A 161 -12.19 -6.67 -5.62
N LEU A 162 -11.21 -7.21 -6.36
CA LEU A 162 -11.48 -8.15 -7.44
C LEU A 162 -12.02 -9.47 -6.89
N PRO A 163 -12.76 -10.25 -7.70
CA PRO A 163 -13.20 -11.58 -7.32
C PRO A 163 -12.03 -12.42 -6.80
N LEU A 164 -12.27 -13.24 -5.80
CA LEU A 164 -11.26 -14.09 -5.14
C LEU A 164 -10.14 -13.34 -4.39
N ALA A 165 -10.22 -12.00 -4.24
CA ALA A 165 -9.19 -11.21 -3.54
C ALA A 165 -8.86 -11.78 -2.15
N LEU A 166 -9.89 -12.15 -1.38
CA LEU A 166 -9.70 -12.78 -0.07
C LEU A 166 -9.03 -14.15 -0.16
N THR A 167 -9.36 -14.96 -1.16
CA THR A 167 -8.73 -16.26 -1.37
C THR A 167 -7.27 -16.11 -1.73
N VAL A 168 -6.93 -15.15 -2.59
CA VAL A 168 -5.55 -14.83 -2.96
C VAL A 168 -4.74 -14.41 -1.73
N VAL A 169 -5.28 -13.54 -0.88
CA VAL A 169 -4.60 -13.04 0.32
C VAL A 169 -4.49 -14.12 1.41
N ARG A 170 -5.52 -14.93 1.59
CA ARG A 170 -5.58 -15.96 2.65
C ARG A 170 -4.73 -17.17 2.35
N VAL A 171 -4.70 -17.58 1.08
CA VAL A 171 -4.14 -18.88 0.68
C VAL A 171 -3.17 -18.71 -0.49
N GLY A 172 -3.59 -18.09 -1.58
CA GLY A 172 -2.84 -18.09 -2.84
C GLY A 172 -1.43 -17.53 -2.69
N TRP A 173 -1.33 -16.29 -2.26
CA TRP A 173 -0.02 -15.66 -2.06
C TRP A 173 0.77 -16.26 -0.88
N PRO A 174 0.18 -16.54 0.31
CA PRO A 174 0.91 -17.20 1.39
C PRO A 174 1.52 -18.54 1.01
N VAL A 175 0.79 -19.38 0.26
CA VAL A 175 1.33 -20.67 -0.25
C VAL A 175 2.51 -20.41 -1.17
N LEU A 176 2.39 -19.45 -2.10
CA LEU A 176 3.49 -19.07 -2.99
C LEU A 176 4.71 -18.58 -2.20
N ALA A 177 4.51 -17.74 -1.18
CA ALA A 177 5.58 -17.18 -0.37
C ALA A 177 6.28 -18.25 0.48
N ILE A 178 5.54 -19.17 1.10
CA ILE A 178 6.12 -20.28 1.89
C ILE A 178 6.87 -21.26 0.98
N ALA A 179 6.29 -21.62 -0.17
CA ALA A 179 6.97 -22.49 -1.14
C ALA A 179 8.22 -21.81 -1.70
N GLY A 180 8.15 -20.51 -2.03
CA GLY A 180 9.29 -19.74 -2.51
C GLY A 180 10.38 -19.53 -1.47
N ALA A 181 10.01 -19.46 -0.17
CA ALA A 181 10.94 -19.29 0.93
C ALA A 181 12.05 -20.35 0.96
N TRP A 182 11.70 -21.59 0.58
CA TRP A 182 12.64 -22.69 0.49
C TRP A 182 13.75 -22.45 -0.52
N PHE A 183 13.47 -21.74 -1.60
CA PHE A 183 14.40 -21.46 -2.69
C PHE A 183 15.16 -20.16 -2.53
N MET A 184 14.72 -19.25 -1.67
CA MET A 184 15.36 -17.95 -1.46
C MET A 184 16.53 -17.99 -0.46
N GLY A 185 16.66 -19.08 0.31
CA GLY A 185 17.67 -19.16 1.37
C GLY A 185 17.39 -18.23 2.55
N LEU A 186 18.27 -18.28 3.56
CA LEU A 186 18.21 -17.39 4.72
C LEU A 186 19.04 -16.11 4.44
N PRO A 187 18.57 -14.91 4.91
CA PRO A 187 17.37 -14.64 5.74
C PRO A 187 16.09 -14.36 4.93
N ALA A 188 16.19 -14.19 3.61
CA ALA A 188 15.07 -13.76 2.76
C ALA A 188 13.87 -14.71 2.81
N GLY A 189 14.14 -16.02 2.81
CA GLY A 189 13.10 -17.04 2.94
C GLY A 189 12.34 -16.94 4.27
N PHE A 190 13.04 -16.66 5.37
CA PHE A 190 12.39 -16.43 6.66
C PHE A 190 11.48 -15.20 6.64
N VAL A 191 11.93 -14.11 6.04
CA VAL A 191 11.12 -12.88 5.87
C VAL A 191 9.86 -13.17 5.06
N ALA A 192 9.99 -13.88 3.93
CA ALA A 192 8.85 -14.25 3.08
C ALA A 192 7.83 -15.11 3.82
N ALA A 193 8.29 -16.12 4.55
CA ALA A 193 7.43 -17.00 5.35
C ALA A 193 6.73 -16.24 6.50
N ALA A 194 7.46 -15.38 7.21
CA ALA A 194 6.89 -14.55 8.27
C ALA A 194 5.80 -13.62 7.73
N MET A 195 6.06 -12.95 6.62
CA MET A 195 5.08 -12.08 5.97
C MET A 195 3.85 -12.88 5.46
N ALA A 196 4.05 -14.10 4.97
CA ALA A 196 2.95 -14.98 4.58
C ALA A 196 2.02 -15.28 5.77
N VAL A 197 2.57 -15.60 6.93
CA VAL A 197 1.79 -15.84 8.15
C VAL A 197 1.03 -14.59 8.59
N VAL A 198 1.70 -13.43 8.62
CA VAL A 198 1.07 -12.16 9.00
C VAL A 198 -0.07 -11.78 8.05
N VAL A 199 0.17 -11.82 6.74
CA VAL A 199 -0.82 -11.45 5.73
C VAL A 199 -2.00 -12.43 5.74
N SER A 200 -1.74 -13.73 5.84
CA SER A 200 -2.79 -14.74 5.95
C SER A 200 -3.62 -14.51 7.21
N GLY A 201 -2.98 -14.34 8.37
CA GLY A 201 -3.67 -14.09 9.65
C GLY A 201 -4.55 -12.83 9.60
N LEU A 202 -4.06 -11.74 9.03
CA LEU A 202 -4.86 -10.53 8.80
C LEU A 202 -6.02 -10.82 7.84
N GLY A 203 -5.80 -11.58 6.77
CA GLY A 203 -6.84 -11.93 5.80
C GLY A 203 -8.01 -12.72 6.42
N TRP A 204 -7.77 -13.48 7.49
CA TRP A 204 -8.80 -14.22 8.22
C TRP A 204 -9.53 -13.40 9.28
N ASP A 205 -9.11 -12.16 9.57
CA ASP A 205 -9.81 -11.29 10.50
C ASP A 205 -11.25 -11.04 10.02
N SER A 206 -12.21 -11.31 10.91
CA SER A 206 -13.64 -11.18 10.62
C SER A 206 -14.05 -9.74 10.29
N SER A 207 -13.32 -8.74 10.79
CA SER A 207 -13.55 -7.33 10.47
C SER A 207 -13.21 -7.00 9.03
N ILE A 208 -12.15 -7.60 8.49
CA ILE A 208 -11.72 -7.46 7.09
C ILE A 208 -12.71 -8.16 6.18
N THR A 209 -13.10 -9.39 6.53
CA THR A 209 -14.10 -10.14 5.75
C THR A 209 -15.39 -9.37 5.62
N ARG A 210 -15.94 -8.86 6.73
CA ARG A 210 -17.17 -8.08 6.73
C ARG A 210 -17.08 -6.75 5.98
N ALA A 211 -15.89 -6.18 5.86
CA ALA A 211 -15.68 -4.93 5.13
C ALA A 211 -15.50 -5.16 3.62
N VAL A 212 -14.85 -6.25 3.22
CA VAL A 212 -14.47 -6.51 1.83
C VAL A 212 -15.58 -7.24 1.07
N VAL A 213 -16.27 -8.20 1.68
CA VAL A 213 -17.34 -8.97 1.03
C VAL A 213 -18.45 -8.08 0.43
N PRO A 214 -19.01 -7.08 1.15
CA PRO A 214 -20.02 -6.22 0.55
C PRO A 214 -19.51 -5.38 -0.62
N LEU A 215 -18.20 -5.08 -0.67
CA LEU A 215 -17.60 -4.34 -1.78
C LEU A 215 -17.44 -5.23 -3.02
N ILE A 216 -17.13 -6.50 -2.81
CA ILE A 216 -17.04 -7.51 -3.86
C ILE A 216 -18.44 -7.79 -4.43
N GLU A 217 -19.45 -7.92 -3.57
CA GLU A 217 -20.82 -8.15 -3.98
C GLU A 217 -21.44 -6.94 -4.72
N ARG A 218 -21.08 -5.71 -4.34
CA ARG A 218 -21.48 -4.49 -5.06
C ARG A 218 -20.79 -4.34 -6.40
N GLY A 219 -19.62 -4.94 -6.57
CA GLY A 219 -18.92 -5.02 -7.87
C GLY A 219 -19.55 -6.03 -8.82
N SER A 220 -20.27 -7.01 -8.33
CA SER A 220 -21.20 -7.80 -9.15
C SER A 220 -22.41 -6.90 -9.41
N LEU A 221 -22.47 -6.35 -10.62
CA LEU A 221 -23.66 -5.67 -11.13
C LEU A 221 -24.84 -6.65 -11.04
N VAL A 222 -25.52 -6.66 -9.90
CA VAL A 222 -26.90 -7.14 -9.88
C VAL A 222 -27.65 -6.09 -10.70
N PRO A 223 -28.17 -6.46 -11.88
CA PRO A 223 -28.97 -5.52 -12.64
C PRO A 223 -30.09 -5.06 -11.70
N ILE A 224 -30.13 -3.77 -11.41
CA ILE A 224 -31.29 -3.20 -10.70
C ILE A 224 -32.47 -3.57 -11.59
N PRO A 225 -33.43 -4.36 -11.10
CA PRO A 225 -34.58 -4.70 -11.92
C PRO A 225 -35.18 -3.41 -12.48
N PRO A 226 -35.46 -3.33 -13.78
CA PRO A 226 -35.94 -2.10 -14.41
C PRO A 226 -37.26 -1.57 -13.81
N GLU A 227 -37.88 -2.34 -12.95
CA GLU A 227 -39.10 -2.04 -12.25
C GLU A 227 -38.92 -1.23 -10.93
N LEU A 228 -37.68 -1.16 -10.39
CA LEU A 228 -37.41 -0.36 -9.22
C LEU A 228 -37.23 1.11 -9.60
N THR A 229 -38.21 1.92 -9.21
CA THR A 229 -38.07 3.36 -9.33
C THR A 229 -37.00 3.88 -8.33
N PRO A 230 -36.40 5.05 -8.59
CA PRO A 230 -35.49 5.68 -7.61
C PRO A 230 -36.15 5.86 -6.23
N ARG A 231 -37.47 5.93 -6.17
CA ARG A 231 -38.25 6.05 -4.94
C ARG A 231 -38.25 4.76 -4.12
N ASP A 232 -38.40 3.61 -4.80
CA ASP A 232 -38.35 2.29 -4.14
C ASP A 232 -36.99 2.02 -3.51
N VAL A 233 -35.91 2.48 -4.15
CA VAL A 233 -34.54 2.36 -3.63
C VAL A 233 -34.34 3.26 -2.40
N LEU A 234 -34.91 4.46 -2.40
CA LEU A 234 -34.82 5.38 -1.27
C LEU A 234 -35.64 4.88 -0.07
N ASP A 235 -36.84 4.33 -0.32
CA ASP A 235 -37.69 3.77 0.70
C ASP A 235 -37.08 2.49 1.31
N ALA A 236 -36.48 1.62 0.50
CA ALA A 236 -35.76 0.44 0.97
C ALA A 236 -34.51 0.79 1.79
N ALA A 237 -33.86 1.92 1.49
CA ALA A 237 -32.76 2.43 2.26
C ALA A 237 -33.17 3.25 3.50
N ASN A 238 -34.48 3.42 3.76
CA ASN A 238 -35.02 4.24 4.85
C ASN A 238 -34.49 5.69 4.81
N LEU A 239 -34.35 6.22 3.61
CA LEU A 239 -33.84 7.57 3.36
C LEU A 239 -35.01 8.46 2.89
N ASP A 240 -35.01 9.72 3.31
CA ASP A 240 -35.86 10.73 2.72
C ASP A 240 -35.38 11.14 1.31
N GLU A 241 -36.22 11.93 0.61
CA GLU A 241 -35.88 12.45 -0.73
C GLU A 241 -34.62 13.32 -0.74
N ARG A 242 -34.05 13.68 0.42
CA ARG A 242 -32.82 14.42 0.63
C ARG A 242 -31.67 13.54 1.10
N GLY A 243 -31.85 12.20 1.12
CA GLY A 243 -30.84 11.24 1.53
C GLY A 243 -30.58 11.20 3.04
N ARG A 244 -31.53 11.65 3.86
CA ARG A 244 -31.43 11.58 5.33
C ARG A 244 -32.19 10.34 5.83
N ARG A 245 -31.65 9.66 6.82
CA ARG A 245 -32.36 8.58 7.53
C ARG A 245 -33.61 9.16 8.22
N ARG A 246 -34.74 8.54 8.00
CA ARG A 246 -35.95 8.82 8.74
C ARG A 246 -35.88 8.36 10.18
#